data_df488a0293d353a9b3c718cfa8f30d48
#
_entry.id   df488a0293d353a9b3c718cfa8f30d48
#
_cell.length_a   1.000
_cell.length_b   1.000
_cell.length_c   1.000
_cell.angle_alpha   90.00
_cell.angle_beta   90.00
_cell.angle_gamma   90.00
#
_symmetry.space_group_name_H-M   'P 1'
#
loop_
_entity.id
_entity.type
_entity.pdbx_description
1 polymer ?
#
loop_
_entity_poly.entity_id
_entity_poly.type
_entity_poly.pdbx_seq_one_letter_code
_entity_poly.pdbx_strand_id
1 'polypeptide(L)'
;MKRIITILCLAACLQGAWAQNAVENIRQRYNAMKELIASHSGEADTNGADNGTFYHLTGTFNLPATGFHTEDTYLYFEDEEDPTEEKIYLPHRLTFATTRYNFAPRVYYEEYLYDADGRVAFIYAYDPMMAFDDDEQDMQYEFRFYMEKGRVVKTIVRKKSYDEEAFRNVWQGNQLPKKYERAHSSLVANAAQLATLFKDIEKRTYSYAE
;
A
#
# COMPACT_ATOMS: atom_id res chain seq x y z
N MET A 1 16.59 -39.40 -16.88
CA MET A 1 16.48 -38.71 -15.56
C MET A 1 17.33 -37.45 -15.48
N LYS A 2 18.63 -37.42 -15.83
CA LYS A 2 19.49 -36.23 -15.73
C LYS A 2 18.96 -34.96 -16.46
N ARG A 3 18.37 -35.11 -17.67
CA ARG A 3 17.86 -33.99 -18.48
C ARG A 3 16.60 -33.33 -17.87
N ILE A 4 15.76 -34.08 -17.18
CA ILE A 4 14.54 -33.53 -16.50
C ILE A 4 14.92 -32.73 -15.30
N ILE A 5 15.94 -33.16 -14.54
CA ILE A 5 16.43 -32.41 -13.36
C ILE A 5 17.04 -31.06 -13.77
N THR A 6 17.77 -31.03 -14.91
CA THR A 6 18.39 -29.80 -15.42
C THR A 6 17.32 -28.76 -15.85
N ILE A 7 16.23 -29.19 -16.48
CA ILE A 7 15.13 -28.31 -16.89
C ILE A 7 14.39 -27.75 -15.68
N LEU A 8 14.16 -28.57 -14.65
CA LEU A 8 13.52 -28.12 -13.40
C LEU A 8 14.38 -27.09 -12.65
N CYS A 9 15.70 -27.29 -12.61
CA CYS A 9 16.62 -26.33 -11.99
C CYS A 9 16.68 -24.99 -12.76
N LEU A 10 16.69 -25.01 -14.10
CA LEU A 10 16.65 -23.80 -14.91
C LEU A 10 15.32 -23.01 -14.70
N ALA A 11 14.19 -23.69 -14.65
CA ALA A 11 12.90 -23.06 -14.42
C ALA A 11 12.83 -22.41 -13.02
N ALA A 12 13.39 -23.02 -11.99
CA ALA A 12 13.44 -22.46 -10.65
C ALA A 12 14.36 -21.22 -10.56
N CYS A 13 15.49 -21.21 -11.27
CA CYS A 13 16.39 -20.06 -11.34
C CYS A 13 15.76 -18.87 -12.06
N LEU A 14 14.98 -19.09 -13.12
CA LEU A 14 14.28 -18.04 -13.85
C LEU A 14 13.18 -17.39 -12.99
N GLN A 15 12.43 -18.17 -12.22
CA GLN A 15 11.40 -17.63 -11.32
C GLN A 15 12.01 -16.77 -10.19
N GLY A 16 13.17 -17.15 -9.66
CA GLY A 16 13.88 -16.37 -8.66
C GLY A 16 14.35 -15.01 -9.17
N ALA A 17 14.89 -14.94 -10.38
CA ALA A 17 15.34 -13.71 -11.02
C ALA A 17 14.16 -12.76 -11.34
N TRP A 18 13.02 -13.28 -11.79
CA TRP A 18 11.82 -12.51 -12.07
C TRP A 18 11.24 -11.87 -10.80
N ALA A 19 11.10 -12.65 -9.74
CA ALA A 19 10.59 -12.14 -8.47
C ALA A 19 11.51 -11.06 -7.85
N GLN A 20 12.82 -11.20 -8.03
CA GLN A 20 13.78 -10.21 -7.57
C GLN A 20 13.68 -8.90 -8.34
N ASN A 21 13.55 -8.95 -9.66
CA ASN A 21 13.36 -7.76 -10.51
C ASN A 21 12.02 -7.07 -10.21
N ALA A 22 10.93 -7.83 -10.01
CA ALA A 22 9.65 -7.28 -9.63
C ALA A 22 9.72 -6.53 -8.29
N VAL A 23 10.34 -7.12 -7.27
CA VAL A 23 10.52 -6.48 -5.95
C VAL A 23 11.35 -5.20 -6.07
N GLU A 24 12.41 -5.20 -6.87
CA GLU A 24 13.25 -4.02 -7.05
C GLU A 24 12.49 -2.89 -7.75
N ASN A 25 11.77 -3.17 -8.81
CA ASN A 25 10.91 -2.20 -9.49
C ASN A 25 9.85 -1.61 -8.56
N ILE A 26 9.19 -2.44 -7.76
CA ILE A 26 8.21 -1.98 -6.77
C ILE A 26 8.87 -1.05 -5.75
N ARG A 27 10.07 -1.36 -5.27
CA ARG A 27 10.81 -0.51 -4.32
C ARG A 27 11.18 0.85 -4.91
N GLN A 28 11.67 0.86 -6.15
CA GLN A 28 12.01 2.10 -6.84
C GLN A 28 10.79 3.01 -6.97
N ARG A 29 9.65 2.47 -7.39
CA ARG A 29 8.39 3.21 -7.50
C ARG A 29 7.89 3.70 -6.13
N TYR A 30 7.95 2.85 -5.12
CA TYR A 30 7.58 3.24 -3.76
C TYR A 30 8.46 4.36 -3.22
N ASN A 31 9.79 4.28 -3.39
CA ASN A 31 10.72 5.31 -2.95
C ASN A 31 10.49 6.63 -3.69
N ALA A 32 10.27 6.58 -5.01
CA ALA A 32 9.93 7.77 -5.79
C ALA A 32 8.65 8.46 -5.28
N MET A 33 7.62 7.68 -4.95
CA MET A 33 6.40 8.24 -4.33
C MET A 33 6.67 8.86 -2.96
N LYS A 34 7.51 8.23 -2.13
CA LYS A 34 7.87 8.79 -0.81
C LYS A 34 8.67 10.09 -0.94
N GLU A 35 9.57 10.17 -1.90
CA GLU A 35 10.33 11.38 -2.21
C GLU A 35 9.41 12.50 -2.73
N LEU A 36 8.49 12.17 -3.63
CA LEU A 36 7.48 13.10 -4.13
C LEU A 36 6.63 13.66 -2.98
N ILE A 37 6.07 12.80 -2.12
CA ILE A 37 5.27 13.21 -0.97
C ILE A 37 6.10 14.11 -0.02
N ALA A 38 7.34 13.73 0.25
CA ALA A 38 8.22 14.51 1.13
C ALA A 38 8.55 15.89 0.56
N SER A 39 8.72 15.99 -0.75
CA SER A 39 9.00 17.30 -1.42
C SER A 39 7.80 18.26 -1.37
N HIS A 40 6.57 17.72 -1.30
CA HIS A 40 5.34 18.53 -1.24
C HIS A 40 4.85 18.81 0.19
N SER A 41 5.40 18.16 1.21
CA SER A 41 4.98 18.37 2.61
C SER A 41 5.46 19.68 3.22
N GLY A 42 6.21 20.51 2.48
CA GLY A 42 6.84 21.72 2.99
C GLY A 42 6.01 22.99 2.95
N GLU A 43 5.13 23.18 1.96
CA GLU A 43 4.26 24.33 1.84
C GLU A 43 3.04 24.00 0.98
N ALA A 44 1.84 24.32 1.49
CA ALA A 44 0.66 24.42 0.64
C ALA A 44 0.87 25.65 -0.24
N ASP A 45 1.44 25.49 -1.42
CA ASP A 45 1.60 26.58 -2.38
C ASP A 45 0.20 26.98 -2.87
N THR A 46 -0.24 28.16 -2.42
CA THR A 46 -1.52 28.76 -2.77
C THR A 46 -1.56 29.23 -4.24
N ASN A 47 -0.48 29.05 -4.99
CA ASN A 47 -0.36 29.52 -6.37
C ASN A 47 -0.72 28.51 -7.45
N GLY A 48 -1.21 27.34 -7.10
CA GLY A 48 -1.90 26.44 -8.03
C GLY A 48 -1.03 25.84 -9.15
N ALA A 49 0.28 25.94 -9.07
CA ALA A 49 1.17 25.39 -10.05
C ALA A 49 1.82 24.11 -9.49
N ASP A 50 1.49 23.01 -10.12
CA ASP A 50 2.34 21.81 -10.20
C ASP A 50 2.50 20.94 -8.95
N ASN A 51 1.48 20.84 -8.12
CA ASN A 51 1.60 20.10 -6.90
C ASN A 51 0.85 18.78 -6.98
N GLY A 52 1.59 17.74 -6.72
CA GLY A 52 1.16 16.36 -6.78
C GLY A 52 -0.31 16.20 -6.39
N THR A 53 -1.08 15.80 -7.33
CA THR A 53 -2.52 15.76 -7.26
C THR A 53 -2.93 14.66 -6.30
N PHE A 54 -3.62 15.02 -5.25
CA PHE A 54 -4.16 14.08 -4.29
C PHE A 54 -5.51 14.55 -3.75
N TYR A 55 -6.35 13.59 -3.38
CA TYR A 55 -7.51 13.85 -2.53
C TYR A 55 -7.14 13.59 -1.08
N HIS A 56 -7.49 14.51 -0.20
CA HIS A 56 -7.39 14.34 1.25
C HIS A 56 -8.78 14.21 1.86
N LEU A 57 -9.04 13.07 2.48
CA LEU A 57 -10.28 12.77 3.15
C LEU A 57 -10.03 12.64 4.65
N THR A 58 -10.86 13.29 5.44
CA THR A 58 -10.81 13.22 6.89
C THR A 58 -12.12 12.72 7.46
N GLY A 59 -12.05 11.82 8.41
CA GLY A 59 -13.20 11.34 9.18
C GLY A 59 -13.00 11.57 10.66
N THR A 60 -14.07 11.99 11.34
CA THR A 60 -14.08 12.09 12.82
C THR A 60 -15.42 11.62 13.32
N PHE A 61 -15.42 10.63 14.19
CA PHE A 61 -16.63 10.13 14.82
C PHE A 61 -16.35 9.62 16.23
N ASN A 62 -17.38 9.66 17.07
CA ASN A 62 -17.29 9.18 18.44
C ASN A 62 -17.90 7.79 18.54
N LEU A 63 -17.10 6.82 18.94
CA LEU A 63 -17.55 5.46 19.17
C LEU A 63 -17.87 5.27 20.66
N PRO A 64 -19.06 4.73 21.01
CA PRO A 64 -19.40 4.42 22.38
C PRO A 64 -18.33 3.54 23.05
N ALA A 65 -17.90 3.92 24.23
CA ALA A 65 -16.88 3.26 25.06
C ALA A 65 -15.43 3.29 24.54
N THR A 66 -15.17 3.77 23.30
CA THR A 66 -13.81 3.86 22.75
C THR A 66 -13.33 5.29 22.49
N GLY A 67 -14.26 6.26 22.54
CA GLY A 67 -13.93 7.68 22.34
C GLY A 67 -13.86 8.10 20.88
N PHE A 68 -13.14 9.19 20.64
CA PHE A 68 -12.98 9.75 19.30
C PHE A 68 -12.11 8.86 18.42
N HIS A 69 -12.62 8.61 17.23
CA HIS A 69 -11.92 7.99 16.14
C HIS A 69 -11.69 9.04 15.05
N THR A 70 -10.45 9.12 14.58
CA THR A 70 -10.07 9.99 13.47
C THR A 70 -9.43 9.15 12.38
N GLU A 71 -9.67 9.55 11.14
CA GLU A 71 -9.06 8.94 9.97
C GLU A 71 -8.62 10.03 9.00
N ASP A 72 -7.39 9.91 8.51
CA ASP A 72 -6.81 10.74 7.46
C ASP A 72 -6.37 9.83 6.31
N THR A 73 -7.00 10.00 5.16
CA THR A 73 -6.71 9.24 3.95
C THR A 73 -6.28 10.17 2.83
N TYR A 74 -5.12 9.88 2.23
CA TYR A 74 -4.60 10.58 1.06
C TYR A 74 -4.61 9.63 -0.14
N LEU A 75 -5.19 10.06 -1.26
CA LEU A 75 -5.25 9.33 -2.51
C LEU A 75 -4.45 10.12 -3.56
N TYR A 76 -3.23 9.68 -3.84
CA TYR A 76 -2.33 10.31 -4.82
C TYR A 76 -2.58 9.70 -6.19
N PHE A 77 -2.65 10.56 -7.21
CA PHE A 77 -2.96 10.15 -8.56
C PHE A 77 -2.13 10.92 -9.59
N GLU A 78 -2.10 10.42 -10.78
CA GLU A 78 -1.49 11.03 -11.95
C GLU A 78 -2.46 11.02 -13.12
N ASP A 79 -2.25 11.93 -14.07
CA ASP A 79 -3.01 11.98 -15.30
C ASP A 79 -2.73 10.73 -16.14
N GLU A 80 -3.76 10.15 -16.73
CA GLU A 80 -3.60 9.12 -17.76
C GLU A 80 -3.21 9.80 -19.07
N GLU A 81 -2.22 9.23 -19.77
CA GLU A 81 -1.82 9.74 -21.08
C GLU A 81 -2.99 9.62 -22.08
N ASP A 82 -3.34 10.73 -22.73
CA ASP A 82 -4.23 10.72 -23.89
C ASP A 82 -3.39 10.79 -25.17
N PRO A 83 -3.20 9.68 -25.90
CA PRO A 83 -2.42 9.66 -27.13
C PRO A 83 -3.04 10.49 -28.25
N THR A 84 -4.30 10.93 -28.11
CA THR A 84 -4.99 11.75 -29.12
C THR A 84 -4.86 13.24 -28.87
N GLU A 85 -4.45 13.66 -27.65
CA GLU A 85 -4.39 15.07 -27.22
C GLU A 85 -5.72 15.84 -27.41
N GLU A 86 -6.84 15.12 -27.56
CA GLU A 86 -8.14 15.72 -27.87
C GLU A 86 -8.95 16.06 -26.60
N LYS A 87 -8.59 15.47 -25.46
CA LYS A 87 -9.32 15.65 -24.20
C LYS A 87 -8.81 16.88 -23.45
N ILE A 88 -9.73 17.74 -23.09
CA ILE A 88 -9.45 18.90 -22.22
C ILE A 88 -9.17 18.44 -20.77
N TYR A 89 -9.83 17.36 -20.35
CA TYR A 89 -9.64 16.76 -19.03
C TYR A 89 -9.17 15.33 -19.20
N LEU A 90 -7.99 15.04 -18.66
CA LEU A 90 -7.43 13.70 -18.65
C LEU A 90 -8.06 12.88 -17.52
N PRO A 91 -8.38 11.60 -17.74
CA PRO A 91 -8.73 10.73 -16.65
C PRO A 91 -7.53 10.55 -15.72
N HIS A 92 -7.79 10.37 -14.44
CA HIS A 92 -6.75 10.17 -13.45
C HIS A 92 -6.62 8.70 -13.06
N ARG A 93 -5.42 8.32 -12.70
CA ARG A 93 -5.09 6.99 -12.20
C ARG A 93 -4.54 7.07 -10.78
N LEU A 94 -5.16 6.32 -9.86
CA LEU A 94 -4.64 6.19 -8.51
C LEU A 94 -3.28 5.48 -8.53
N THR A 95 -2.25 6.11 -7.99
CA THR A 95 -0.88 5.59 -7.94
C THR A 95 -0.46 5.17 -6.55
N PHE A 96 -0.92 5.91 -5.52
CA PHE A 96 -0.56 5.64 -4.14
C PHE A 96 -1.66 6.08 -3.20
N ALA A 97 -1.82 5.38 -2.08
CA ALA A 97 -2.72 5.80 -1.02
C ALA A 97 -2.08 5.61 0.36
N THR A 98 -2.41 6.50 1.28
CA THR A 98 -2.07 6.34 2.70
C THR A 98 -3.31 6.49 3.54
N THR A 99 -3.42 5.70 4.59
CA THR A 99 -4.47 5.84 5.60
C THR A 99 -3.85 5.81 6.98
N ARG A 100 -4.17 6.80 7.78
CA ARG A 100 -3.82 6.86 9.20
C ARG A 100 -5.09 6.98 10.01
N TYR A 101 -5.31 6.06 10.90
CA TYR A 101 -6.49 6.10 11.77
C TYR A 101 -6.14 5.68 13.19
N ASN A 102 -6.96 6.09 14.16
CA ASN A 102 -6.83 5.62 15.51
C ASN A 102 -8.05 4.79 15.92
N PHE A 103 -7.80 3.79 16.76
CA PHE A 103 -8.83 3.10 17.52
C PHE A 103 -8.46 3.16 19.00
N ALA A 104 -9.28 3.88 19.78
CA ALA A 104 -8.90 4.30 21.14
C ALA A 104 -7.51 5.02 21.11
N PRO A 105 -6.56 4.75 22.00
CA PRO A 105 -5.25 5.42 21.97
C PRO A 105 -4.29 4.85 20.91
N ARG A 106 -4.68 3.84 20.14
CA ARG A 106 -3.81 3.15 19.19
C ARG A 106 -3.92 3.77 17.82
N VAL A 107 -2.78 4.05 17.20
CA VAL A 107 -2.68 4.63 15.86
C VAL A 107 -2.21 3.56 14.89
N TYR A 108 -2.98 3.34 13.85
CA TYR A 108 -2.71 2.45 12.72
C TYR A 108 -2.25 3.29 11.53
N TYR A 109 -1.41 2.71 10.69
CA TYR A 109 -0.94 3.38 9.49
C TYR A 109 -0.74 2.38 8.36
N GLU A 110 -1.26 2.71 7.18
CA GLU A 110 -1.24 1.86 6.00
C GLU A 110 -0.82 2.67 4.77
N GLU A 111 -0.05 2.05 3.87
CA GLU A 111 0.36 2.60 2.59
C GLU A 111 0.13 1.57 1.49
N TYR A 112 -0.34 2.03 0.34
CA TYR A 112 -0.72 1.21 -0.80
C TYR A 112 -0.15 1.79 -2.09
N LEU A 113 0.71 1.06 -2.79
CA LEU A 113 1.18 1.40 -4.12
C LEU A 113 0.38 0.60 -5.15
N TYR A 114 -0.14 1.27 -6.17
CA TYR A 114 -0.90 0.64 -7.24
C TYR A 114 -0.05 0.50 -8.51
N ASP A 115 -0.33 -0.53 -9.31
CA ASP A 115 0.26 -0.72 -10.63
C ASP A 115 -0.56 0.00 -11.72
N ALA A 116 -0.07 -0.06 -12.96
CA ALA A 116 -0.74 0.55 -14.10
C ALA A 116 -2.14 -0.02 -14.38
N ASP A 117 -2.41 -1.25 -13.93
CA ASP A 117 -3.73 -1.89 -14.06
C ASP A 117 -4.67 -1.50 -12.90
N GLY A 118 -4.23 -0.65 -11.96
CA GLY A 118 -4.98 -0.26 -10.78
C GLY A 118 -5.04 -1.33 -9.69
N ARG A 119 -4.16 -2.35 -9.76
CA ARG A 119 -4.05 -3.37 -8.71
C ARG A 119 -2.99 -2.95 -7.71
N VAL A 120 -3.20 -3.31 -6.44
CA VAL A 120 -2.19 -3.06 -5.44
C VAL A 120 -0.92 -3.89 -5.70
N ALA A 121 0.23 -3.22 -5.79
CA ALA A 121 1.54 -3.82 -6.03
C ALA A 121 2.40 -3.89 -4.76
N PHE A 122 2.15 -3.00 -3.80
CA PHE A 122 2.85 -3.01 -2.52
C PHE A 122 1.92 -2.53 -1.41
N ILE A 123 2.06 -3.17 -0.26
CA ILE A 123 1.40 -2.74 0.99
C ILE A 123 2.47 -2.61 2.07
N TYR A 124 2.48 -1.47 2.74
CA TYR A 124 3.06 -1.31 4.07
C TYR A 124 1.94 -1.13 5.08
N ALA A 125 1.99 -1.82 6.20
CA ALA A 125 1.05 -1.61 7.29
C ALA A 125 1.78 -1.66 8.65
N TYR A 126 1.41 -0.74 9.52
CA TYR A 126 1.78 -0.73 10.93
C TYR A 126 0.53 -1.00 11.77
N ASP A 127 0.58 -2.05 12.54
CA ASP A 127 -0.45 -2.43 13.51
C ASP A 127 0.15 -2.37 14.93
N PRO A 128 -0.37 -1.49 15.80
CA PRO A 128 0.17 -1.29 17.14
C PRO A 128 -0.23 -2.39 18.12
N MET A 129 -1.15 -3.29 17.75
CA MET A 129 -1.66 -4.30 18.67
C MET A 129 -2.15 -5.53 17.92
N MET A 130 -1.26 -6.46 17.69
CA MET A 130 -1.59 -7.72 17.07
C MET A 130 -0.95 -8.87 17.83
N ALA A 131 -1.62 -10.01 17.90
CA ALA A 131 -1.08 -11.25 18.43
C ALA A 131 -1.35 -12.36 17.41
N PHE A 132 -0.32 -13.10 17.04
CA PHE A 132 -0.42 -14.24 16.13
C PHE A 132 -0.10 -15.57 16.82
N ASP A 133 0.52 -15.51 17.98
CA ASP A 133 0.88 -16.66 18.78
C ASP A 133 0.20 -16.51 20.17
N ASP A 134 -0.24 -17.60 20.77
CA ASP A 134 -1.07 -17.60 22.01
C ASP A 134 -0.37 -17.00 23.24
N ASP A 135 0.96 -16.95 23.21
CA ASP A 135 1.80 -16.37 24.25
C ASP A 135 2.18 -14.91 23.99
N GLU A 136 1.75 -14.33 22.87
CA GLU A 136 2.01 -12.94 22.55
C GLU A 136 1.00 -12.00 23.24
N GLN A 137 1.52 -11.06 24.02
CA GLN A 137 0.74 -9.96 24.53
C GLN A 137 1.10 -8.69 23.75
N ASP A 138 0.09 -8.05 23.14
CA ASP A 138 0.16 -6.68 22.59
C ASP A 138 1.48 -6.33 21.88
N MET A 139 1.75 -7.00 20.76
CA MET A 139 2.93 -6.73 19.96
C MET A 139 2.61 -5.69 18.87
N GLN A 140 3.60 -4.88 18.55
CA GLN A 140 3.57 -3.99 17.40
C GLN A 140 4.11 -4.73 16.18
N TYR A 141 3.40 -4.66 15.06
CA TYR A 141 3.77 -5.32 13.81
C TYR A 141 3.95 -4.33 12.67
N GLU A 142 4.94 -4.61 11.83
CA GLU A 142 5.08 -4.01 10.50
C GLU A 142 4.99 -5.11 9.44
N PHE A 143 4.15 -4.89 8.45
CA PHE A 143 3.98 -5.77 7.29
C PHE A 143 4.45 -5.07 6.03
N ARG A 144 5.16 -5.80 5.16
CA ARG A 144 5.47 -5.39 3.80
C ARG A 144 5.16 -6.55 2.87
N PHE A 145 4.15 -6.35 2.03
CA PHE A 145 3.73 -7.31 1.01
C PHE A 145 4.04 -6.73 -0.36
N TYR A 146 4.87 -7.43 -1.12
CA TYR A 146 5.18 -7.11 -2.50
C TYR A 146 4.37 -8.04 -3.39
N MET A 147 3.64 -7.48 -4.34
CA MET A 147 2.73 -8.24 -5.19
C MET A 147 2.97 -7.94 -6.66
N GLU A 148 2.90 -8.96 -7.48
CA GLU A 148 2.93 -8.85 -8.94
C GLU A 148 1.72 -9.57 -9.51
N LYS A 149 0.90 -8.85 -10.29
CA LYS A 149 -0.32 -9.37 -10.90
C LYS A 149 -1.25 -10.08 -9.89
N GLY A 150 -1.38 -9.48 -8.70
CA GLY A 150 -2.21 -10.00 -7.62
C GLY A 150 -1.63 -11.19 -6.84
N ARG A 151 -0.37 -11.56 -7.08
CA ARG A 151 0.31 -12.64 -6.36
C ARG A 151 1.41 -12.08 -5.46
N VAL A 152 1.52 -12.58 -4.24
CA VAL A 152 2.62 -12.22 -3.34
C VAL A 152 3.92 -12.79 -3.89
N VAL A 153 4.90 -11.92 -4.13
CA VAL A 153 6.25 -12.27 -4.58
C VAL A 153 7.29 -12.10 -3.47
N LYS A 154 6.96 -11.30 -2.44
CA LYS A 154 7.77 -11.17 -1.22
C LYS A 154 6.94 -10.72 -0.05
N THR A 155 7.21 -11.28 1.12
CA THR A 155 6.64 -10.88 2.40
C THR A 155 7.79 -10.57 3.37
N ILE A 156 7.69 -9.44 4.08
CA ILE A 156 8.55 -9.10 5.22
C ILE A 156 7.61 -8.76 6.37
N VAL A 157 7.82 -9.41 7.51
CA VAL A 157 7.11 -9.12 8.75
C VAL A 157 8.12 -8.83 9.83
N ARG A 158 7.92 -7.72 10.52
CA ARG A 158 8.72 -7.29 11.66
C ARG A 158 7.82 -7.11 12.86
N LYS A 159 8.33 -7.37 14.04
CA LYS A 159 7.62 -7.09 15.30
C LYS A 159 8.52 -6.52 16.37
N LYS A 160 7.90 -5.86 17.34
CA LYS A 160 8.53 -5.48 18.60
C LYS A 160 7.48 -5.46 19.70
N SER A 161 7.91 -5.63 20.95
CA SER A 161 7.12 -5.30 22.15
C SER A 161 7.16 -3.80 22.41
N TYR A 162 6.34 -3.30 23.34
CA TYR A 162 6.32 -1.87 23.68
C TYR A 162 7.58 -1.37 24.36
N ASP A 163 8.33 -2.26 25.02
CA ASP A 163 9.60 -2.00 25.71
C ASP A 163 10.83 -2.17 24.81
N GLU A 164 10.67 -2.72 23.59
CA GLU A 164 11.75 -2.81 22.60
C GLU A 164 11.86 -1.51 21.78
N GLU A 165 13.09 -1.01 21.59
CA GLU A 165 13.31 0.19 20.76
C GLU A 165 13.18 -0.10 19.27
N ALA A 166 13.60 -1.29 18.82
CA ALA A 166 13.73 -1.63 17.41
C ALA A 166 12.88 -2.83 16.98
N PHE A 167 12.29 -2.72 15.79
CA PHE A 167 11.64 -3.85 15.14
C PHE A 167 12.64 -4.92 14.71
N ARG A 168 12.35 -6.18 14.99
CA ARG A 168 13.11 -7.35 14.52
C ARG A 168 12.34 -8.10 13.44
N ASN A 169 13.05 -8.65 12.46
CA ASN A 169 12.44 -9.50 11.44
C ASN A 169 11.97 -10.80 12.08
N VAL A 170 10.71 -11.16 11.86
CA VAL A 170 10.14 -12.46 12.25
C VAL A 170 9.78 -13.31 11.05
N TRP A 171 9.71 -12.70 9.88
CA TRP A 171 9.60 -13.39 8.61
C TRP A 171 10.16 -12.55 7.47
N GLN A 172 10.87 -13.22 6.55
CA GLN A 172 11.27 -12.65 5.27
C GLN A 172 11.38 -13.79 4.25
N GLY A 173 10.55 -13.76 3.21
CA GLY A 173 10.55 -14.80 2.18
C GLY A 173 9.70 -14.44 0.97
N ASN A 174 9.69 -15.31 -0.03
CA ASN A 174 8.99 -15.12 -1.30
C ASN A 174 7.57 -15.72 -1.30
N GLN A 175 7.04 -16.01 -0.14
CA GLN A 175 5.71 -16.56 0.04
C GLN A 175 5.01 -15.90 1.21
N LEU A 176 3.69 -15.99 1.24
CA LEU A 176 2.84 -15.54 2.33
C LEU A 176 2.67 -16.69 3.34
N PRO A 177 3.15 -16.57 4.59
CA PRO A 177 2.88 -17.55 5.61
C PRO A 177 1.40 -17.58 6.00
N LYS A 178 0.87 -18.78 6.22
CA LYS A 178 -0.54 -19.01 6.56
C LYS A 178 -1.03 -18.13 7.71
N LYS A 179 -0.22 -17.94 8.74
CA LYS A 179 -0.58 -17.13 9.90
C LYS A 179 -0.82 -15.65 9.57
N TYR A 180 -0.28 -15.13 8.47
CA TYR A 180 -0.46 -13.74 8.03
C TYR A 180 -1.48 -13.57 6.90
N GLU A 181 -2.11 -14.66 6.40
CA GLU A 181 -3.06 -14.61 5.30
C GLU A 181 -4.27 -13.71 5.61
N ARG A 182 -4.77 -13.75 6.84
CA ARG A 182 -5.90 -12.92 7.24
C ARG A 182 -5.56 -11.43 7.21
N ALA A 183 -4.40 -11.04 7.76
CA ALA A 183 -3.94 -9.66 7.75
C ALA A 183 -3.72 -9.17 6.30
N HIS A 184 -3.04 -9.97 5.47
CA HIS A 184 -2.86 -9.67 4.06
C HIS A 184 -4.20 -9.49 3.32
N SER A 185 -5.15 -10.40 3.51
CA SER A 185 -6.45 -10.35 2.84
C SER A 185 -7.26 -9.10 3.23
N SER A 186 -7.25 -8.72 4.52
CA SER A 186 -7.87 -7.48 4.98
C SER A 186 -7.23 -6.26 4.33
N LEU A 187 -5.91 -6.19 4.28
CA LEU A 187 -5.19 -5.06 3.67
C LEU A 187 -5.42 -4.97 2.16
N VAL A 188 -5.48 -6.09 1.45
CA VAL A 188 -5.85 -6.12 0.02
C VAL A 188 -7.29 -5.64 -0.19
N ALA A 189 -8.21 -6.02 0.70
CA ALA A 189 -9.59 -5.53 0.65
C ALA A 189 -9.66 -4.01 0.90
N ASN A 190 -8.90 -3.48 1.87
CA ASN A 190 -8.80 -2.04 2.12
C ASN A 190 -8.26 -1.31 0.89
N ALA A 191 -7.19 -1.82 0.26
CA ALA A 191 -6.65 -1.24 -0.98
C ALA A 191 -7.70 -1.18 -2.10
N ALA A 192 -8.50 -2.23 -2.26
CA ALA A 192 -9.56 -2.27 -3.27
C ALA A 192 -10.70 -1.28 -2.95
N GLN A 193 -11.03 -1.09 -1.68
CA GLN A 193 -12.01 -0.08 -1.26
C GLN A 193 -11.52 1.34 -1.54
N LEU A 194 -10.25 1.65 -1.25
CA LEU A 194 -9.65 2.95 -1.56
C LEU A 194 -9.63 3.23 -3.07
N ALA A 195 -9.31 2.23 -3.90
CA ALA A 195 -9.37 2.35 -5.34
C ALA A 195 -10.81 2.58 -5.86
N THR A 196 -11.81 1.97 -5.22
CA THR A 196 -13.22 2.21 -5.54
C THR A 196 -13.64 3.61 -5.12
N LEU A 197 -13.28 4.04 -3.91
CA LEU A 197 -13.55 5.38 -3.42
C LEU A 197 -12.95 6.46 -4.34
N PHE A 198 -11.71 6.27 -4.77
CA PHE A 198 -11.06 7.15 -5.74
C PHE A 198 -11.89 7.29 -7.01
N LYS A 199 -12.31 6.18 -7.63
CA LYS A 199 -13.14 6.19 -8.85
C LYS A 199 -14.49 6.88 -8.63
N ASP A 200 -15.10 6.72 -7.46
CA ASP A 200 -16.36 7.36 -7.14
C ASP A 200 -16.20 8.89 -6.97
N ILE A 201 -15.07 9.34 -6.40
CA ILE A 201 -14.72 10.75 -6.31
C ILE A 201 -14.52 11.33 -7.72
N GLU A 202 -13.69 10.69 -8.54
CA GLU A 202 -13.42 11.08 -9.92
C GLU A 202 -14.70 11.22 -10.72
N LYS A 203 -15.53 10.19 -10.72
CA LYS A 203 -16.81 10.20 -11.43
C LYS A 203 -17.72 11.36 -11.01
N ARG A 204 -17.74 11.69 -9.72
CA ARG A 204 -18.55 12.80 -9.21
C ARG A 204 -17.94 14.16 -9.57
N THR A 205 -16.63 14.29 -9.50
CA THR A 205 -15.91 15.54 -9.76
C THR A 205 -15.99 15.93 -11.23
N TYR A 206 -15.88 14.95 -12.13
CA TYR A 206 -15.86 15.18 -13.59
C TYR A 206 -17.19 14.87 -14.30
N SER A 207 -18.25 14.50 -13.58
CA SER A 207 -19.56 14.25 -14.18
C SER A 207 -20.20 15.48 -14.85
N TYR A 208 -19.64 16.66 -14.64
CA TYR A 208 -20.09 17.90 -15.27
C TYR A 208 -19.23 18.33 -16.48
N ALA A 209 -18.22 17.53 -16.83
CA ALA A 209 -17.28 17.83 -17.91
C ALA A 209 -17.64 17.12 -19.24
N GLU A 210 -18.66 16.25 -19.22
CA GLU A 210 -19.27 15.63 -20.39
C GLU A 210 -20.50 16.48 -20.84
#